data_6fbc93bf6022cf1bb0fc66b6b5896bcf
#
_entry.id   6fbc93bf6022cf1bb0fc66b6b5896bcf
#
_cell.length_a   1.000
_cell.length_b   1.000
_cell.length_c   1.000
_cell.angle_alpha   90.00
_cell.angle_beta   90.00
_cell.angle_gamma   90.00
#
_symmetry.space_group_name_H-M   'P 1'
#
loop_
_entity.id
_entity.type
_entity.pdbx_description
1 polymer ?
#
loop_
_entity_poly.entity_id
_entity_poly.type
_entity_poly.pdbx_seq_one_letter_code
_entity_poly.pdbx_strand_id
1 'polypeptide(L)'
;MQKRICIIGGNGEMGQMTQNIFSKFLPEYALTIFDESDWQTPEQKLANQDIVILSVPIYLTDEIIKKTIPYLSEGTILADYTSIKKEPLDSMLANYDGPVVGLHPIFGPTISSPENQVIVVCDGKQQDKYQYFIDDLARIGFSIEKMTAEEHDEAMTFIQGIEHFSVYCLGLFLKHKNVDIQKMLKLASPVYKMELNIVGRLFSQGPGLYADIIMSDKQRQQTIAEFAEFVNSNAEKVSDGDKQTFIENFKAVKEWMGDFAPQSYKNTDKLLLKKKGYE
;
A
#
# COMPACT_ATOMS: atom_id res chain seq x y z
N MET A 1 -25.85 -20.78 1.59
CA MET A 1 -25.97 -19.93 0.38
C MET A 1 -24.58 -19.47 -0.02
N GLN A 2 -24.32 -19.33 -1.30
CA GLN A 2 -23.06 -18.75 -1.80
C GLN A 2 -23.00 -17.27 -1.43
N LYS A 3 -21.90 -16.81 -0.83
CA LYS A 3 -21.69 -15.40 -0.51
C LYS A 3 -21.33 -14.60 -1.75
N ARG A 4 -21.79 -13.37 -1.84
CA ARG A 4 -21.63 -12.50 -3.00
C ARG A 4 -20.75 -11.31 -2.66
N ILE A 5 -19.70 -11.10 -3.44
CA ILE A 5 -18.79 -9.97 -3.32
C ILE A 5 -18.88 -9.12 -4.58
N CYS A 6 -19.10 -7.82 -4.42
CA CYS A 6 -18.95 -6.85 -5.48
C CYS A 6 -17.66 -6.05 -5.29
N ILE A 7 -16.86 -5.92 -6.35
CA ILE A 7 -15.64 -5.12 -6.37
C ILE A 7 -15.89 -3.89 -7.23
N ILE A 8 -15.99 -2.71 -6.60
CA ILE A 8 -16.09 -1.42 -7.30
C ILE A 8 -14.68 -0.97 -7.71
N GLY A 9 -14.50 -0.61 -8.99
CA GLY A 9 -13.18 -0.42 -9.60
C GLY A 9 -12.54 -1.77 -9.98
N GLY A 10 -13.37 -2.78 -10.22
CA GLY A 10 -12.93 -4.15 -10.47
C GLY A 10 -12.11 -4.34 -11.74
N ASN A 11 -12.21 -3.44 -12.73
CA ASN A 11 -11.39 -3.47 -13.94
C ASN A 11 -10.00 -2.83 -13.76
N GLY A 12 -9.75 -2.14 -12.66
CA GLY A 12 -8.43 -1.65 -12.27
C GLY A 12 -7.47 -2.80 -11.92
N GLU A 13 -6.17 -2.52 -11.88
CA GLU A 13 -5.14 -3.54 -11.62
C GLU A 13 -5.34 -4.27 -10.29
N MET A 14 -5.63 -3.55 -9.20
CA MET A 14 -5.91 -4.16 -7.89
C MET A 14 -7.23 -4.93 -7.88
N GLY A 15 -8.26 -4.41 -8.58
CA GLY A 15 -9.52 -5.11 -8.75
C GLY A 15 -9.37 -6.44 -9.50
N GLN A 16 -8.62 -6.46 -10.60
CA GLN A 16 -8.33 -7.67 -11.37
C GLN A 16 -7.48 -8.67 -10.57
N MET A 17 -6.48 -8.20 -9.85
CA MET A 17 -5.69 -9.04 -8.95
C MET A 17 -6.60 -9.69 -7.89
N THR A 18 -7.49 -8.91 -7.24
CA THR A 18 -8.44 -9.40 -6.24
C THR A 18 -9.36 -10.47 -6.84
N GLN A 19 -9.87 -10.25 -8.05
CA GLN A 19 -10.68 -11.26 -8.77
C GLN A 19 -9.90 -12.56 -8.96
N ASN A 20 -8.65 -12.47 -9.42
CA ASN A 20 -7.80 -13.63 -9.67
C ASN A 20 -7.55 -14.44 -8.39
N ILE A 21 -7.22 -13.75 -7.29
CA ILE A 21 -6.97 -14.37 -5.98
C ILE A 21 -8.28 -15.00 -5.44
N PHE A 22 -9.39 -14.25 -5.44
CA PHE A 22 -10.65 -14.76 -4.89
C PHE A 22 -11.23 -15.88 -5.72
N SER A 23 -11.20 -15.80 -7.05
CA SER A 23 -11.66 -16.91 -7.92
C SER A 23 -10.86 -18.17 -7.70
N LYS A 24 -9.58 -18.08 -7.38
CA LYS A 24 -8.70 -19.22 -7.19
C LYS A 24 -8.77 -19.81 -5.77
N PHE A 25 -8.83 -18.95 -4.75
CA PHE A 25 -8.65 -19.35 -3.36
C PHE A 25 -9.93 -19.26 -2.51
N LEU A 26 -10.97 -18.55 -3.01
CA LEU A 26 -12.29 -18.40 -2.39
C LEU A 26 -13.41 -18.75 -3.40
N PRO A 27 -13.37 -19.95 -4.03
CA PRO A 27 -14.35 -20.31 -5.08
C PRO A 27 -15.81 -20.39 -4.58
N GLU A 28 -16.01 -20.42 -3.26
CA GLU A 28 -17.32 -20.36 -2.63
C GLU A 28 -17.99 -18.98 -2.69
N TYR A 29 -17.24 -17.92 -3.10
CA TYR A 29 -17.78 -16.58 -3.28
C TYR A 29 -18.15 -16.31 -4.73
N ALA A 30 -19.35 -15.76 -4.96
CA ALA A 30 -19.76 -15.24 -6.27
C ALA A 30 -19.24 -13.82 -6.43
N LEU A 31 -18.41 -13.60 -7.44
CA LEU A 31 -17.78 -12.30 -7.69
C LEU A 31 -18.60 -11.49 -8.71
N THR A 32 -18.86 -10.25 -8.37
CA THR A 32 -19.46 -9.24 -9.25
C THR A 32 -18.44 -8.11 -9.46
N ILE A 33 -18.29 -7.69 -10.70
CA ILE A 33 -17.40 -6.58 -11.05
C ILE A 33 -18.27 -5.37 -11.37
N PHE A 34 -17.94 -4.27 -10.70
CA PHE A 34 -18.59 -2.98 -10.88
C PHE A 34 -17.57 -1.93 -11.30
N ASP A 35 -17.90 -1.17 -12.34
CA ASP A 35 -17.02 -0.13 -12.83
C ASP A 35 -17.81 1.09 -13.33
N GLU A 36 -17.15 2.07 -13.95
CA GLU A 36 -17.70 3.38 -14.29
C GLU A 36 -19.01 3.28 -15.11
N SER A 37 -19.09 2.38 -16.09
CA SER A 37 -20.29 2.19 -16.91
C SER A 37 -21.49 1.66 -16.14
N ASP A 38 -21.29 0.99 -15.03
CA ASP A 38 -22.35 0.34 -14.23
C ASP A 38 -23.16 1.34 -13.39
N TRP A 39 -22.64 2.55 -13.25
CA TRP A 39 -23.37 3.64 -12.58
C TRP A 39 -24.67 4.09 -13.29
N GLN A 40 -24.92 3.58 -14.48
CA GLN A 40 -26.21 3.80 -15.17
C GLN A 40 -27.36 2.95 -14.57
N THR A 41 -27.04 1.78 -14.02
CA THR A 41 -27.98 0.84 -13.40
C THR A 41 -27.36 0.15 -12.19
N PRO A 42 -26.98 0.91 -11.15
CA PRO A 42 -26.17 0.40 -10.04
C PRO A 42 -26.88 -0.68 -9.23
N GLU A 43 -28.21 -0.64 -9.14
CA GLU A 43 -29.02 -1.62 -8.41
C GLU A 43 -28.83 -3.05 -8.94
N GLN A 44 -28.57 -3.21 -10.23
CA GLN A 44 -28.39 -4.53 -10.83
C GLN A 44 -27.18 -5.29 -10.27
N LYS A 45 -26.16 -4.57 -9.83
CA LYS A 45 -24.93 -5.16 -9.35
C LYS A 45 -24.66 -4.95 -7.86
N LEU A 46 -25.16 -3.85 -7.27
CA LEU A 46 -24.90 -3.53 -5.86
C LEU A 46 -25.97 -4.09 -4.91
N ALA A 47 -27.24 -4.23 -5.39
CA ALA A 47 -28.28 -4.79 -4.56
C ALA A 47 -27.98 -6.26 -4.20
N ASN A 48 -28.32 -6.59 -2.94
CA ASN A 48 -28.18 -7.97 -2.42
C ASN A 48 -26.75 -8.54 -2.41
N GLN A 49 -25.71 -7.73 -2.38
CA GLN A 49 -24.35 -8.18 -2.11
C GLN A 49 -24.16 -8.44 -0.61
N ASP A 50 -23.36 -9.46 -0.27
CA ASP A 50 -22.98 -9.70 1.11
C ASP A 50 -21.78 -8.79 1.50
N ILE A 51 -20.90 -8.51 0.53
CA ILE A 51 -19.72 -7.66 0.71
C ILE A 51 -19.56 -6.75 -0.51
N VAL A 52 -19.26 -5.49 -0.28
CA VAL A 52 -18.86 -4.53 -1.31
C VAL A 52 -17.49 -3.97 -0.94
N ILE A 53 -16.52 -4.11 -1.86
CA ILE A 53 -15.16 -3.64 -1.68
C ILE A 53 -14.89 -2.50 -2.67
N LEU A 54 -14.48 -1.33 -2.17
CA LEU A 54 -14.04 -0.22 -3.00
C LEU A 54 -12.55 -0.37 -3.32
N SER A 55 -12.23 -0.51 -4.60
CA SER A 55 -10.87 -0.57 -5.15
C SER A 55 -10.68 0.54 -6.18
N VAL A 56 -10.88 1.77 -5.74
CA VAL A 56 -10.88 2.99 -6.57
C VAL A 56 -9.70 3.90 -6.18
N PRO A 57 -9.32 4.87 -7.04
CA PRO A 57 -8.31 5.86 -6.70
C PRO A 57 -8.65 6.61 -5.40
N ILE A 58 -7.61 6.95 -4.62
CA ILE A 58 -7.76 7.56 -3.28
C ILE A 58 -8.64 8.81 -3.34
N TYR A 59 -8.40 9.69 -4.30
CA TYR A 59 -9.14 10.96 -4.46
C TYR A 59 -10.63 10.79 -4.80
N LEU A 60 -11.05 9.61 -5.27
CA LEU A 60 -12.46 9.30 -5.57
C LEU A 60 -13.16 8.56 -4.42
N THR A 61 -12.42 8.07 -3.44
CA THR A 61 -12.96 7.12 -2.46
C THR A 61 -14.14 7.67 -1.69
N ASP A 62 -14.08 8.89 -1.18
CA ASP A 62 -15.19 9.51 -0.42
C ASP A 62 -16.45 9.70 -1.28
N GLU A 63 -16.30 10.16 -2.52
CA GLU A 63 -17.41 10.29 -3.47
C GLU A 63 -18.07 8.95 -3.75
N ILE A 64 -17.26 7.92 -4.03
CA ILE A 64 -17.76 6.58 -4.37
C ILE A 64 -18.39 5.90 -3.14
N ILE A 65 -17.87 6.10 -1.93
CA ILE A 65 -18.51 5.65 -0.69
C ILE A 65 -19.95 6.19 -0.64
N LYS A 66 -20.11 7.50 -0.71
CA LYS A 66 -21.43 8.18 -0.61
C LYS A 66 -22.38 7.76 -1.73
N LYS A 67 -21.85 7.58 -2.94
CA LYS A 67 -22.61 7.15 -4.11
C LYS A 67 -23.06 5.69 -4.04
N THR A 68 -22.30 4.83 -3.36
CA THR A 68 -22.56 3.39 -3.25
C THR A 68 -23.63 3.09 -2.19
N ILE A 69 -23.60 3.75 -1.05
CA ILE A 69 -24.42 3.46 0.14
C ILE A 69 -25.91 3.34 -0.16
N PRO A 70 -26.57 4.21 -0.97
CA PRO A 70 -28.00 4.11 -1.26
C PRO A 70 -28.44 2.79 -1.89
N TYR A 71 -27.53 2.02 -2.46
CA TYR A 71 -27.81 0.76 -3.15
C TYR A 71 -27.47 -0.48 -2.30
N LEU A 72 -26.91 -0.29 -1.09
CA LEU A 72 -26.54 -1.39 -0.21
C LEU A 72 -27.74 -1.89 0.59
N SER A 73 -27.78 -3.20 0.83
CA SER A 73 -28.69 -3.80 1.79
C SER A 73 -28.19 -3.59 3.23
N GLU A 74 -29.06 -3.58 4.22
CA GLU A 74 -28.75 -3.29 5.62
C GLU A 74 -27.60 -4.16 6.21
N GLY A 75 -27.45 -5.38 5.77
CA GLY A 75 -26.40 -6.31 6.24
C GLY A 75 -25.17 -6.39 5.36
N THR A 76 -25.08 -5.59 4.29
CA THR A 76 -23.93 -5.61 3.37
C THR A 76 -22.68 -5.07 4.07
N ILE A 77 -21.59 -5.83 4.05
CA ILE A 77 -20.30 -5.35 4.54
C ILE A 77 -19.71 -4.37 3.53
N LEU A 78 -19.44 -3.14 4.00
CA LEU A 78 -18.75 -2.12 3.20
C LEU A 78 -17.27 -2.08 3.59
N ALA A 79 -16.41 -2.31 2.61
CA ALA A 79 -14.95 -2.31 2.79
C ALA A 79 -14.27 -1.45 1.72
N ASP A 80 -13.06 -0.97 2.00
CA ASP A 80 -12.21 -0.27 1.04
C ASP A 80 -10.80 -0.88 0.98
N TYR A 81 -10.07 -0.61 -0.12
CA TYR A 81 -8.69 -1.04 -0.34
C TYR A 81 -7.70 0.12 -0.47
N THR A 82 -8.11 1.32 -0.06
CA THR A 82 -7.25 2.51 -0.17
C THR A 82 -6.00 2.42 0.70
N SER A 83 -4.95 3.11 0.28
CA SER A 83 -3.66 3.16 0.99
C SER A 83 -3.65 4.15 2.17
N ILE A 84 -4.76 4.82 2.43
CA ILE A 84 -5.03 5.63 3.63
C ILE A 84 -6.25 5.04 4.33
N LYS A 85 -6.34 5.15 5.66
CA LYS A 85 -7.44 4.50 6.37
C LYS A 85 -8.36 5.46 7.10
N LYS A 86 -7.82 6.53 7.69
CA LYS A 86 -8.60 7.44 8.54
C LYS A 86 -9.78 8.06 7.79
N GLU A 87 -9.51 8.72 6.70
CA GLU A 87 -10.55 9.45 5.95
C GLU A 87 -11.60 8.52 5.32
N PRO A 88 -11.26 7.43 4.61
CA PRO A 88 -12.25 6.49 4.08
C PRO A 88 -13.08 5.82 5.17
N LEU A 89 -12.46 5.38 6.26
CA LEU A 89 -13.15 4.72 7.35
C LEU A 89 -14.15 5.68 8.04
N ASP A 90 -13.73 6.90 8.34
CA ASP A 90 -14.60 7.95 8.90
C ASP A 90 -15.80 8.23 7.97
N SER A 91 -15.56 8.32 6.65
CA SER A 91 -16.63 8.54 5.67
C SER A 91 -17.63 7.37 5.66
N MET A 92 -17.15 6.12 5.65
CA MET A 92 -18.04 4.95 5.73
C MET A 92 -18.83 4.92 7.04
N LEU A 93 -18.17 5.19 8.18
CA LEU A 93 -18.81 5.20 9.50
C LEU A 93 -19.88 6.28 9.65
N ALA A 94 -19.66 7.45 9.04
CA ALA A 94 -20.60 8.59 9.11
C ALA A 94 -21.84 8.41 8.22
N ASN A 95 -21.72 7.69 7.10
CA ASN A 95 -22.74 7.66 6.07
C ASN A 95 -23.47 6.31 5.94
N TYR A 96 -22.96 5.23 6.53
CA TYR A 96 -23.54 3.88 6.40
C TYR A 96 -23.81 3.26 7.77
N ASP A 97 -25.00 2.67 7.98
CA ASP A 97 -25.40 2.04 9.23
C ASP A 97 -25.04 0.56 9.35
N GLY A 98 -24.73 -0.09 8.24
CA GLY A 98 -24.31 -1.49 8.19
C GLY A 98 -22.88 -1.75 8.66
N PRO A 99 -22.38 -3.00 8.50
CA PRO A 99 -21.02 -3.39 8.88
C PRO A 99 -19.97 -2.66 8.02
N VAL A 100 -18.95 -2.11 8.66
CA VAL A 100 -17.87 -1.34 8.01
C VAL A 100 -16.50 -1.85 8.46
N VAL A 101 -15.58 -2.02 7.51
CA VAL A 101 -14.17 -2.36 7.76
C VAL A 101 -13.24 -1.69 6.75
N GLY A 102 -12.17 -1.08 7.24
CA GLY A 102 -11.08 -0.58 6.41
C GLY A 102 -10.06 -1.71 6.14
N LEU A 103 -9.70 -1.91 4.89
CA LEU A 103 -8.69 -2.88 4.48
C LEU A 103 -7.58 -2.17 3.70
N HIS A 104 -6.33 -2.55 3.94
CA HIS A 104 -5.22 -2.09 3.10
C HIS A 104 -4.33 -3.27 2.73
N PRO A 105 -4.40 -3.78 1.49
CA PRO A 105 -3.43 -4.72 0.94
C PRO A 105 -2.05 -4.06 0.82
N ILE A 106 -1.06 -4.53 1.62
CA ILE A 106 0.31 -4.00 1.60
C ILE A 106 1.14 -4.67 0.49
N PHE A 107 0.57 -4.70 -0.70
CA PHE A 107 1.19 -5.30 -1.89
C PHE A 107 0.60 -4.72 -3.17
N GLY A 108 1.35 -4.82 -4.25
CA GLY A 108 0.88 -4.36 -5.57
C GLY A 108 0.11 -5.46 -6.33
N PRO A 109 -0.44 -5.12 -7.50
CA PRO A 109 -1.35 -5.99 -8.29
C PRO A 109 -0.66 -7.20 -8.93
N THR A 110 0.63 -7.38 -8.79
CA THR A 110 1.41 -8.43 -9.47
C THR A 110 1.51 -9.73 -8.68
N ILE A 111 0.89 -9.85 -7.50
CA ILE A 111 0.89 -11.10 -6.73
C ILE A 111 0.03 -12.16 -7.39
N SER A 112 0.43 -13.44 -7.25
CA SER A 112 -0.31 -14.62 -7.73
C SER A 112 -0.74 -15.58 -6.62
N SER A 113 -0.34 -15.27 -5.37
CA SER A 113 -0.65 -16.02 -4.16
C SER A 113 -0.81 -15.07 -2.98
N PRO A 114 -1.72 -15.37 -2.03
CA PRO A 114 -1.84 -14.63 -0.77
C PRO A 114 -0.70 -14.91 0.21
N GLU A 115 0.07 -15.96 0.00
CA GLU A 115 1.16 -16.36 0.90
C GLU A 115 2.19 -15.25 1.11
N ASN A 116 2.52 -14.95 2.38
CA ASN A 116 3.44 -13.88 2.78
C ASN A 116 3.00 -12.45 2.36
N GLN A 117 1.72 -12.27 2.03
CA GLN A 117 1.15 -10.97 1.75
C GLN A 117 0.36 -10.47 2.97
N VAL A 118 0.52 -9.20 3.30
CA VAL A 118 -0.13 -8.59 4.47
C VAL A 118 -1.36 -7.81 4.03
N ILE A 119 -2.46 -7.98 4.76
CA ILE A 119 -3.61 -7.08 4.72
C ILE A 119 -3.74 -6.42 6.09
N VAL A 120 -3.68 -5.11 6.14
CA VAL A 120 -4.02 -4.36 7.36
C VAL A 120 -5.53 -4.25 7.44
N VAL A 121 -6.07 -4.49 8.64
CA VAL A 121 -7.48 -4.40 8.97
C VAL A 121 -7.66 -3.32 10.02
N CYS A 122 -8.42 -2.28 9.69
CA CYS A 122 -8.86 -1.24 10.60
C CYS A 122 -10.34 -1.48 10.90
N ASP A 123 -10.63 -1.91 12.12
CA ASP A 123 -11.99 -2.26 12.52
C ASP A 123 -12.88 -0.98 12.54
N GLY A 124 -14.02 -1.05 11.88
CA GLY A 124 -15.05 -0.04 11.88
C GLY A 124 -16.17 -0.37 12.87
N LYS A 125 -17.39 -0.67 12.37
CA LYS A 125 -18.53 -1.04 13.21
C LYS A 125 -19.11 -2.40 12.83
N GLN A 126 -19.83 -3.05 13.78
CA GLN A 126 -20.46 -4.36 13.64
C GLN A 126 -19.45 -5.47 13.23
N GLN A 127 -18.33 -5.55 13.94
CA GLN A 127 -17.24 -6.50 13.67
C GLN A 127 -17.72 -7.95 13.61
N ASP A 128 -18.67 -8.35 14.44
CA ASP A 128 -19.28 -9.68 14.42
C ASP A 128 -19.85 -10.08 13.06
N LYS A 129 -20.27 -9.10 12.25
CA LYS A 129 -20.85 -9.33 10.92
C LYS A 129 -19.82 -9.58 9.83
N TYR A 130 -18.60 -9.06 9.96
CA TYR A 130 -17.57 -9.24 8.94
C TYR A 130 -16.38 -10.09 9.38
N GLN A 131 -16.28 -10.50 10.65
CA GLN A 131 -15.15 -11.28 11.14
C GLN A 131 -14.91 -12.55 10.30
N TYR A 132 -15.97 -13.22 9.87
CA TYR A 132 -15.85 -14.40 9.01
C TYR A 132 -15.11 -14.13 7.69
N PHE A 133 -15.25 -12.92 7.13
CA PHE A 133 -14.55 -12.52 5.91
C PHE A 133 -13.05 -12.32 6.19
N ILE A 134 -12.71 -11.71 7.32
CA ILE A 134 -11.32 -11.58 7.74
C ILE A 134 -10.68 -12.95 7.99
N ASP A 135 -11.44 -13.87 8.62
CA ASP A 135 -10.99 -15.25 8.86
C ASP A 135 -10.79 -16.00 7.53
N ASP A 136 -11.65 -15.80 6.54
CA ASP A 136 -11.49 -16.36 5.20
C ASP A 136 -10.25 -15.81 4.48
N LEU A 137 -9.95 -14.52 4.59
CA LEU A 137 -8.70 -13.93 4.07
C LEU A 137 -7.46 -14.56 4.74
N ALA A 138 -7.48 -14.73 6.06
CA ALA A 138 -6.40 -15.41 6.77
C ALA A 138 -6.28 -16.89 6.36
N ARG A 139 -7.40 -17.59 6.22
CA ARG A 139 -7.47 -19.00 5.81
C ARG A 139 -6.81 -19.27 4.45
N ILE A 140 -6.93 -18.34 3.51
CA ILE A 140 -6.31 -18.49 2.19
C ILE A 140 -4.84 -18.10 2.15
N GLY A 141 -4.27 -17.58 3.26
CA GLY A 141 -2.84 -17.39 3.43
C GLY A 141 -2.38 -15.93 3.57
N PHE A 142 -3.29 -14.94 3.62
CA PHE A 142 -2.91 -13.58 3.97
C PHE A 142 -2.51 -13.48 5.45
N SER A 143 -1.48 -12.71 5.73
CA SER A 143 -1.18 -12.25 7.09
C SER A 143 -2.09 -11.08 7.42
N ILE A 144 -2.85 -11.19 8.51
CA ILE A 144 -3.78 -10.15 8.94
C ILE A 144 -3.16 -9.36 10.09
N GLU A 145 -2.97 -8.06 9.87
CA GLU A 145 -2.48 -7.14 10.88
C GLU A 145 -3.59 -6.17 11.28
N LYS A 146 -3.96 -6.15 12.57
CA LYS A 146 -5.02 -5.27 13.09
C LYS A 146 -4.43 -4.06 13.78
N MET A 147 -4.94 -2.88 13.44
CA MET A 147 -4.58 -1.61 14.08
C MET A 147 -5.71 -0.59 13.89
N THR A 148 -5.62 0.53 14.58
CA THR A 148 -6.51 1.67 14.33
C THR A 148 -6.16 2.36 13.02
N ALA A 149 -7.09 3.13 12.46
CA ALA A 149 -6.86 3.89 11.25
C ALA A 149 -5.75 4.95 11.44
N GLU A 150 -5.68 5.54 12.63
CA GLU A 150 -4.64 6.48 13.03
C GLU A 150 -3.26 5.83 13.06
N GLU A 151 -3.10 4.70 13.75
CA GLU A 151 -1.84 3.93 13.79
C GLU A 151 -1.40 3.50 12.40
N HIS A 152 -2.35 3.09 11.56
CA HIS A 152 -2.09 2.77 10.16
C HIS A 152 -1.52 3.95 9.40
N ASP A 153 -2.18 5.11 9.43
CA ASP A 153 -1.78 6.27 8.63
C ASP A 153 -0.46 6.86 9.12
N GLU A 154 -0.20 6.79 10.44
CA GLU A 154 1.11 7.14 11.03
C GLU A 154 2.21 6.21 10.50
N ALA A 155 2.01 4.89 10.55
CA ALA A 155 2.98 3.93 10.02
C ALA A 155 3.20 4.11 8.50
N MET A 156 2.14 4.33 7.72
CA MET A 156 2.22 4.54 6.27
C MET A 156 2.89 5.86 5.90
N THR A 157 2.96 6.84 6.81
CA THR A 157 3.75 8.05 6.59
C THR A 157 5.23 7.73 6.38
N PHE A 158 5.76 6.73 7.10
CA PHE A 158 7.15 6.27 6.92
C PHE A 158 7.27 5.22 5.83
N ILE A 159 6.39 4.21 5.81
CA ILE A 159 6.47 3.05 4.91
C ILE A 159 6.19 3.45 3.45
N GLN A 160 5.25 4.37 3.24
CA GLN A 160 4.86 4.82 1.89
C GLN A 160 5.23 6.27 1.62
N GLY A 161 5.01 7.18 2.58
CA GLY A 161 5.29 8.60 2.40
C GLY A 161 6.77 8.88 2.20
N ILE A 162 7.57 8.67 3.22
CA ILE A 162 9.03 8.96 3.23
C ILE A 162 9.78 8.05 2.25
N GLU A 163 9.47 6.76 2.22
CA GLU A 163 10.15 5.82 1.33
C GLU A 163 9.91 6.17 -0.13
N HIS A 164 8.66 6.32 -0.56
CA HIS A 164 8.36 6.62 -1.97
C HIS A 164 8.86 8.01 -2.37
N PHE A 165 8.77 9.00 -1.49
CA PHE A 165 9.34 10.33 -1.74
C PHE A 165 10.85 10.27 -1.92
N SER A 166 11.57 9.50 -1.10
CA SER A 166 13.02 9.33 -1.19
C SER A 166 13.42 8.70 -2.52
N VAL A 167 12.74 7.62 -2.93
CA VAL A 167 12.95 6.93 -4.20
C VAL A 167 12.64 7.84 -5.39
N TYR A 168 11.53 8.60 -5.32
CA TYR A 168 11.16 9.59 -6.31
C TYR A 168 12.23 10.69 -6.45
N CYS A 169 12.71 11.26 -5.35
CA CYS A 169 13.76 12.28 -5.36
C CYS A 169 15.07 11.74 -5.93
N LEU A 170 15.45 10.49 -5.58
CA LEU A 170 16.64 9.87 -6.14
C LEU A 170 16.52 9.72 -7.67
N GLY A 171 15.39 9.23 -8.17
CA GLY A 171 15.14 9.11 -9.61
C GLY A 171 15.20 10.45 -10.34
N LEU A 172 14.57 11.49 -9.76
CA LEU A 172 14.63 12.87 -10.30
C LEU A 172 16.06 13.40 -10.33
N PHE A 173 16.84 13.16 -9.28
CA PHE A 173 18.22 13.62 -9.19
C PHE A 173 19.11 12.92 -10.21
N LEU A 174 18.99 11.62 -10.38
CA LEU A 174 19.72 10.87 -11.42
C LEU A 174 19.41 11.42 -12.83
N LYS A 175 18.13 11.70 -13.11
CA LYS A 175 17.70 12.33 -14.37
C LYS A 175 18.29 13.73 -14.50
N HIS A 176 18.21 14.57 -13.46
CA HIS A 176 18.74 15.93 -13.46
C HIS A 176 20.25 15.97 -13.78
N LYS A 177 21.01 15.00 -13.25
CA LYS A 177 22.44 14.84 -13.52
C LYS A 177 22.73 14.12 -14.85
N ASN A 178 21.69 13.77 -15.62
CA ASN A 178 21.82 13.04 -16.89
C ASN A 178 22.69 11.78 -16.76
N VAL A 179 22.48 11.00 -15.70
CA VAL A 179 23.28 9.80 -15.39
C VAL A 179 22.99 8.70 -16.42
N ASP A 180 24.04 8.10 -16.97
CA ASP A 180 23.95 6.93 -17.82
C ASP A 180 23.69 5.68 -16.97
N ILE A 181 22.41 5.26 -16.90
CA ILE A 181 21.96 4.10 -16.12
C ILE A 181 22.65 2.81 -16.58
N GLN A 182 22.89 2.63 -17.88
CA GLN A 182 23.54 1.42 -18.41
C GLN A 182 25.00 1.33 -17.96
N LYS A 183 25.69 2.47 -17.94
CA LYS A 183 27.06 2.56 -17.43
C LYS A 183 27.10 2.30 -15.91
N MET A 184 26.15 2.84 -15.15
CA MET A 184 26.04 2.59 -13.71
C MET A 184 25.82 1.10 -13.42
N LEU A 185 24.91 0.44 -14.14
CA LEU A 185 24.64 -0.98 -13.96
C LEU A 185 25.86 -1.87 -14.19
N LYS A 186 26.77 -1.49 -15.10
CA LYS A 186 28.03 -2.21 -15.34
C LYS A 186 29.02 -2.09 -14.18
N LEU A 187 28.98 -1.00 -13.44
CA LEU A 187 29.88 -0.68 -12.33
C LEU A 187 29.27 -0.97 -10.95
N ALA A 188 27.96 -1.23 -10.91
CA ALA A 188 27.20 -1.35 -9.68
C ALA A 188 27.44 -2.68 -8.96
N SER A 189 27.52 -2.61 -7.62
CA SER A 189 27.40 -3.79 -6.76
C SER A 189 26.00 -4.43 -6.90
N PRO A 190 25.82 -5.70 -6.52
CA PRO A 190 24.52 -6.33 -6.50
C PRO A 190 23.47 -5.57 -5.65
N VAL A 191 23.89 -4.99 -4.52
CA VAL A 191 23.04 -4.16 -3.65
C VAL A 191 22.54 -2.94 -4.42
N TYR A 192 23.45 -2.18 -5.04
CA TYR A 192 23.09 -0.97 -5.77
C TYR A 192 22.21 -1.28 -7.00
N LYS A 193 22.40 -2.43 -7.66
CA LYS A 193 21.48 -2.89 -8.72
C LYS A 193 20.06 -3.11 -8.19
N MET A 194 19.93 -3.63 -6.96
CA MET A 194 18.62 -3.80 -6.33
C MET A 194 17.98 -2.44 -6.03
N GLU A 195 18.72 -1.46 -5.51
CA GLU A 195 18.23 -0.09 -5.29
C GLU A 195 17.78 0.57 -6.60
N LEU A 196 18.57 0.48 -7.67
CA LEU A 196 18.15 0.99 -8.98
C LEU A 196 16.89 0.31 -9.53
N ASN A 197 16.71 -0.99 -9.26
CA ASN A 197 15.50 -1.69 -9.63
C ASN A 197 14.28 -1.17 -8.84
N ILE A 198 14.44 -0.79 -7.57
CA ILE A 198 13.38 -0.16 -6.76
C ILE A 198 13.00 1.20 -7.37
N VAL A 199 14.00 2.02 -7.72
CA VAL A 199 13.76 3.29 -8.43
C VAL A 199 12.99 3.03 -9.74
N GLY A 200 13.49 2.11 -10.58
CA GLY A 200 12.84 1.76 -11.85
C GLY A 200 11.42 1.23 -11.67
N ARG A 201 11.18 0.42 -10.62
CA ARG A 201 9.86 -0.10 -10.27
C ARG A 201 8.85 1.01 -9.95
N LEU A 202 9.26 2.02 -9.18
CA LEU A 202 8.39 3.17 -8.87
C LEU A 202 7.99 3.90 -10.16
N PHE A 203 8.96 4.23 -11.01
CA PHE A 203 8.69 4.98 -12.25
C PHE A 203 8.05 4.14 -13.38
N SER A 204 7.91 2.84 -13.22
CA SER A 204 7.16 1.99 -14.15
C SER A 204 5.67 1.92 -13.88
N GLN A 205 5.21 2.51 -12.79
CA GLN A 205 3.81 2.49 -12.35
C GLN A 205 3.11 3.83 -12.62
N GLY A 206 1.79 3.89 -12.39
CA GLY A 206 0.99 5.09 -12.63
C GLY A 206 1.38 6.26 -11.72
N PRO A 207 1.77 7.43 -12.27
CA PRO A 207 2.22 8.57 -11.46
C PRO A 207 1.13 9.13 -10.53
N GLY A 208 -0.15 9.02 -10.90
CA GLY A 208 -1.27 9.48 -10.09
C GLY A 208 -1.35 8.76 -8.74
N LEU A 209 -1.19 7.44 -8.74
CA LEU A 209 -1.21 6.65 -7.50
C LEU A 209 -0.15 7.12 -6.49
N TYR A 210 1.09 7.33 -6.95
CA TYR A 210 2.15 7.78 -6.06
C TYR A 210 1.98 9.22 -5.61
N ALA A 211 1.44 10.09 -6.47
CA ALA A 211 1.08 11.44 -6.06
C ALA A 211 0.01 11.43 -4.95
N ASP A 212 -1.04 10.63 -5.12
CA ASP A 212 -2.11 10.48 -4.13
C ASP A 212 -1.58 9.91 -2.80
N ILE A 213 -0.69 8.90 -2.84
CA ILE A 213 -0.10 8.31 -1.64
C ILE A 213 0.82 9.31 -0.92
N ILE A 214 1.74 9.95 -1.64
CA ILE A 214 2.74 10.86 -1.05
C ILE A 214 2.07 12.13 -0.51
N MET A 215 1.03 12.61 -1.19
CA MET A 215 0.35 13.89 -0.88
C MET A 215 -0.98 13.70 -0.14
N SER A 216 -1.27 12.50 0.37
CA SER A 216 -2.60 12.11 0.88
C SER A 216 -3.17 13.05 1.95
N ASP A 217 -2.34 13.53 2.87
CA ASP A 217 -2.77 14.36 3.98
C ASP A 217 -1.70 15.38 4.40
N LYS A 218 -2.13 16.40 5.16
CA LYS A 218 -1.23 17.48 5.58
C LYS A 218 -0.15 17.05 6.56
N GLN A 219 -0.42 16.09 7.43
CA GLN A 219 0.56 15.59 8.40
C GLN A 219 1.69 14.86 7.68
N ARG A 220 1.35 14.01 6.70
CA ARG A 220 2.34 13.33 5.85
C ARG A 220 3.19 14.33 5.06
N GLN A 221 2.55 15.34 4.45
CA GLN A 221 3.24 16.40 3.73
C GLN A 221 4.22 17.17 4.64
N GLN A 222 3.82 17.45 5.88
CA GLN A 222 4.67 18.11 6.87
C GLN A 222 5.85 17.20 7.26
N THR A 223 5.63 15.93 7.54
CA THR A 223 6.70 14.97 7.88
C THR A 223 7.70 14.80 6.73
N ILE A 224 7.23 14.85 5.47
CA ILE A 224 8.11 14.84 4.29
C ILE A 224 8.97 16.13 4.24
N ALA A 225 8.39 17.29 4.55
CA ALA A 225 9.15 18.55 4.60
C ALA A 225 10.21 18.52 5.71
N GLU A 226 9.86 18.05 6.90
CA GLU A 226 10.79 17.83 8.02
C GLU A 226 11.93 16.86 7.64
N PHE A 227 11.61 15.77 6.94
CA PHE A 227 12.62 14.84 6.43
C PHE A 227 13.56 15.51 5.41
N ALA A 228 13.04 16.34 4.51
CA ALA A 228 13.85 17.06 3.52
C ALA A 228 14.80 18.08 4.21
N GLU A 229 14.33 18.79 5.23
CA GLU A 229 15.17 19.68 6.04
C GLU A 229 16.26 18.90 6.79
N PHE A 230 15.90 17.76 7.37
CA PHE A 230 16.86 16.87 8.04
C PHE A 230 17.93 16.35 7.08
N VAL A 231 17.56 15.95 5.87
CA VAL A 231 18.51 15.53 4.82
C VAL A 231 19.43 16.68 4.45
N ASN A 232 18.91 17.90 4.25
CA ASN A 232 19.71 19.08 3.92
C ASN A 232 20.73 19.40 5.03
N SER A 233 20.32 19.42 6.30
CA SER A 233 21.22 19.70 7.43
C SER A 233 22.36 18.67 7.55
N ASN A 234 22.10 17.41 7.20
CA ASN A 234 23.15 16.37 7.17
C ASN A 234 24.04 16.50 5.93
N ALA A 235 23.51 16.94 4.79
CA ALA A 235 24.31 17.23 3.60
C ALA A 235 25.31 18.38 3.84
N GLU A 236 24.93 19.41 4.60
CA GLU A 236 25.83 20.50 5.03
C GLU A 236 27.01 19.97 5.84
N LYS A 237 26.77 19.11 6.85
CA LYS A 237 27.85 18.47 7.64
C LYS A 237 28.80 17.66 6.78
N VAL A 238 28.28 16.93 5.78
CA VAL A 238 29.10 16.21 4.81
C VAL A 238 29.94 17.18 3.98
N SER A 239 29.35 18.30 3.54
CA SER A 239 30.06 19.34 2.78
C SER A 239 31.18 19.99 3.59
N ASP A 240 30.97 20.20 4.89
CA ASP A 240 31.95 20.77 5.82
C ASP A 240 33.04 19.77 6.23
N GLY A 241 32.92 18.50 5.81
CA GLY A 241 33.85 17.45 6.16
C GLY A 241 33.80 16.98 7.62
N ASP A 242 32.68 17.20 8.31
CA ASP A 242 32.49 16.84 9.72
C ASP A 242 32.37 15.31 9.89
N LYS A 243 33.50 14.66 9.74
CA LYS A 243 33.64 13.20 9.86
C LYS A 243 33.33 12.70 11.28
N GLN A 244 33.56 13.53 12.30
CA GLN A 244 33.32 13.14 13.68
C GLN A 244 31.83 12.97 13.93
N THR A 245 31.03 13.97 13.62
CA THR A 245 29.56 13.93 13.74
C THR A 245 28.95 12.80 12.88
N PHE A 246 29.49 12.60 11.66
CA PHE A 246 29.03 11.46 10.82
C PHE A 246 29.22 10.12 11.52
N ILE A 247 30.41 9.87 12.12
CA ILE A 247 30.70 8.61 12.82
C ILE A 247 29.82 8.44 14.06
N GLU A 248 29.59 9.51 14.81
CA GLU A 248 28.74 9.50 16.00
C GLU A 248 27.30 9.17 15.65
N ASN A 249 26.74 9.82 14.65
CA ASN A 249 25.38 9.53 14.15
C ASN A 249 25.27 8.09 13.64
N PHE A 250 26.27 7.61 12.89
CA PHE A 250 26.28 6.24 12.40
C PHE A 250 26.25 5.20 13.55
N LYS A 251 27.03 5.45 14.62
CA LYS A 251 27.03 4.58 15.80
C LYS A 251 25.68 4.62 16.54
N ALA A 252 25.10 5.80 16.70
CA ALA A 252 23.80 5.98 17.35
C ALA A 252 22.69 5.23 16.60
N VAL A 253 22.65 5.32 15.26
CA VAL A 253 21.69 4.57 14.44
C VAL A 253 21.92 3.07 14.53
N LYS A 254 23.20 2.61 14.51
CA LYS A 254 23.54 1.20 14.68
C LYS A 254 23.06 0.66 16.03
N GLU A 255 23.25 1.42 17.12
CA GLU A 255 22.80 1.07 18.46
C GLU A 255 21.26 1.00 18.52
N TRP A 256 20.57 1.99 17.97
CA TRP A 256 19.11 2.02 17.89
C TRP A 256 18.55 0.82 17.10
N MET A 257 19.19 0.40 16.00
CA MET A 257 18.79 -0.77 15.23
C MET A 257 19.03 -2.10 15.95
N GLY A 258 19.96 -2.17 16.90
CA GLY A 258 20.26 -3.38 17.64
C GLY A 258 20.53 -4.60 16.75
N ASP A 259 19.87 -5.72 17.05
CA ASP A 259 20.01 -6.99 16.31
C ASP A 259 19.45 -6.93 14.87
N PHE A 260 18.61 -5.95 14.58
CA PHE A 260 18.04 -5.79 13.22
C PHE A 260 19.13 -5.54 12.18
N ALA A 261 20.14 -4.70 12.47
CA ALA A 261 21.19 -4.35 11.50
C ALA A 261 22.01 -5.59 11.04
N PRO A 262 22.59 -6.42 11.93
CA PRO A 262 23.31 -7.61 11.51
C PRO A 262 22.41 -8.69 10.87
N GLN A 263 21.12 -8.77 11.26
CA GLN A 263 20.17 -9.68 10.64
C GLN A 263 19.82 -9.23 9.22
N SER A 264 19.64 -7.92 8.99
CA SER A 264 19.37 -7.33 7.68
C SER A 264 20.53 -7.58 6.70
N TYR A 265 21.78 -7.47 7.17
CA TYR A 265 22.95 -7.80 6.36
C TYR A 265 22.89 -9.25 5.84
N LYS A 266 22.63 -10.22 6.75
CA LYS A 266 22.51 -11.65 6.38
C LYS A 266 21.33 -11.92 5.45
N ASN A 267 20.20 -11.26 5.66
CA ASN A 267 19.01 -11.43 4.82
C ASN A 267 19.23 -10.89 3.42
N THR A 268 19.88 -9.72 3.29
CA THR A 268 20.22 -9.13 2.01
C THR A 268 21.18 -10.04 1.23
N ASP A 269 22.24 -10.57 1.87
CA ASP A 269 23.14 -11.54 1.25
C ASP A 269 22.40 -12.76 0.70
N LYS A 270 21.45 -13.33 1.47
CA LYS A 270 20.64 -14.48 1.02
C LYS A 270 19.81 -14.15 -0.22
N LEU A 271 19.20 -12.95 -0.27
CA LEU A 271 18.43 -12.49 -1.43
C LEU A 271 19.29 -12.35 -2.67
N LEU A 272 20.49 -11.79 -2.52
CA LEU A 272 21.45 -11.57 -3.61
C LEU A 272 22.05 -12.89 -4.14
N LEU A 273 22.27 -13.87 -3.25
CA LEU A 273 22.80 -15.18 -3.64
C LEU A 273 21.77 -16.05 -4.37
N LYS A 274 20.47 -15.92 -4.07
CA LYS A 274 19.39 -16.65 -4.77
C LYS A 274 19.21 -16.22 -6.24
N LYS A 275 19.78 -15.08 -6.66
CA LYS A 275 19.69 -14.54 -8.04
C LYS A 275 20.61 -15.17 -9.08
N LYS A 276 21.21 -16.35 -8.87
CA LYS A 276 21.96 -17.06 -9.92
C LYS A 276 21.09 -17.68 -11.04
N GLY A 277 19.81 -17.30 -11.16
CA GLY A 277 18.86 -17.86 -12.13
C GLY A 277 18.10 -16.85 -12.98
N TYR A 278 18.47 -15.57 -12.99
CA TYR A 278 17.91 -14.56 -13.89
C TYR A 278 19.03 -13.90 -14.70
N GLU A 279 19.49 -14.58 -15.71
CA GLU A 279 20.14 -14.00 -16.90
C GLU A 279 19.11 -13.94 -18.04
#